data_5631917ee991d7fd3af69610ee412fc4
#
_entry.id   5631917ee991d7fd3af69610ee412fc4
#
_cell.length_a   1.000
_cell.length_b   1.000
_cell.length_c   1.000
_cell.angle_alpha   90.00
_cell.angle_beta   90.00
_cell.angle_gamma   90.00
#
_symmetry.space_group_name_H-M   'P 1'
#
loop_
_entity.id
_entity.type
_entity.pdbx_description
1 polymer ?
#
loop_
_entity_poly.entity_id
_entity_poly.type
_entity_poly.pdbx_seq_one_letter_code
_entity_poly.pdbx_strand_id
1 'polypeptide(L)'
;DGNSYWCGDSEVGGYLDSWIQFLDTPAFTVPAGGTLSADMKWSIEDPAGAVVAGTCTDGWDAANVRISADGGLTWDLLNGSDPYDFDCGYGWLWNSGDYDTNGPLNNVAAGWGGVQDWQNVTFSLSQYVGQEVIVRFAFGSDPAYCTLDDGSITGFHVDNIAVTGGTLD
;
A
#
# COMPACT_ATOMS: atom_id res chain seq x y z
N ASP A 1 -14.37 2.38 -16.09
CA ASP A 1 -14.02 2.78 -17.46
C ASP A 1 -12.89 1.97 -18.10
N GLY A 2 -12.45 0.88 -17.50
CA GLY A 2 -11.51 -0.09 -18.08
C GLY A 2 -10.02 0.23 -17.92
N ASN A 3 -9.65 1.28 -17.20
CA ASN A 3 -8.27 1.60 -16.84
C ASN A 3 -8.17 1.80 -15.33
N SER A 4 -7.13 1.26 -14.72
CA SER A 4 -6.76 1.48 -13.33
C SER A 4 -5.30 1.90 -13.24
N TYR A 5 -4.90 2.52 -12.14
CA TYR A 5 -3.50 2.61 -11.79
C TYR A 5 -3.01 1.21 -11.40
N TRP A 6 -1.83 0.85 -11.87
CA TRP A 6 -1.28 -0.48 -11.68
C TRP A 6 0.22 -0.42 -11.36
N CYS A 7 0.62 -1.06 -10.27
CA CYS A 7 2.02 -1.32 -10.00
C CYS A 7 2.44 -2.57 -10.77
N GLY A 8 2.93 -2.37 -11.98
CA GLY A 8 3.33 -3.48 -12.83
C GLY A 8 4.01 -3.01 -14.11
N ASP A 9 4.64 -3.95 -14.78
CA ASP A 9 5.24 -3.79 -16.10
C ASP A 9 4.48 -4.65 -17.11
N SER A 10 4.00 -4.02 -18.17
CA SER A 10 3.26 -4.71 -19.23
C SER A 10 4.10 -5.73 -20.03
N GLU A 11 5.43 -5.61 -20.00
CA GLU A 11 6.32 -6.57 -20.67
C GLU A 11 6.41 -7.90 -19.91
N VAL A 12 6.29 -7.86 -18.58
CA VAL A 12 6.26 -9.06 -17.74
C VAL A 12 4.84 -9.49 -17.34
N GLY A 13 3.87 -8.60 -17.52
CA GLY A 13 2.47 -8.86 -17.15
C GLY A 13 2.19 -8.76 -15.65
N GLY A 14 3.06 -8.16 -14.89
CA GLY A 14 2.99 -8.01 -13.44
C GLY A 14 4.18 -7.26 -12.88
N TYR A 15 4.77 -7.73 -11.78
CA TYR A 15 5.86 -7.06 -11.10
C TYR A 15 7.10 -7.97 -10.97
N LEU A 16 8.23 -7.37 -10.65
CA LEU A 16 9.53 -8.04 -10.45
C LEU A 16 9.95 -7.97 -8.98
N ASP A 17 11.00 -8.73 -8.65
CA ASP A 17 11.63 -8.73 -7.33
C ASP A 17 12.23 -7.37 -6.96
N SER A 18 12.25 -7.09 -5.66
CA SER A 18 12.89 -5.88 -5.09
C SER A 18 12.36 -4.56 -5.65
N TRP A 19 11.07 -4.48 -5.92
CA TRP A 19 10.41 -3.26 -6.36
C TRP A 19 9.85 -2.45 -5.20
N ILE A 20 9.92 -1.12 -5.34
CA ILE A 20 9.13 -0.17 -4.57
C ILE A 20 8.40 0.73 -5.56
N GLN A 21 7.07 0.79 -5.45
CA GLN A 21 6.23 1.64 -6.29
C GLN A 21 5.23 2.42 -5.46
N PHE A 22 5.00 3.67 -5.85
CA PHE A 22 4.10 4.59 -5.18
C PHE A 22 3.17 5.27 -6.18
N LEU A 23 1.90 5.41 -5.78
CA LEU A 23 0.93 6.31 -6.40
C LEU A 23 0.50 7.32 -5.34
N ASP A 24 0.86 8.58 -5.53
CA ASP A 24 0.49 9.67 -4.63
C ASP A 24 -0.70 10.45 -5.19
N THR A 25 -1.65 10.80 -4.33
CA THR A 25 -2.67 11.79 -4.68
C THR A 25 -2.03 13.17 -4.82
N PRO A 26 -2.65 14.11 -5.55
CA PRO A 26 -2.38 15.52 -5.31
C PRO A 26 -2.57 15.86 -3.82
N ALA A 27 -1.87 16.90 -3.34
CA ALA A 27 -2.11 17.41 -1.99
C ALA A 27 -3.54 18.01 -1.91
N PHE A 28 -4.26 17.71 -0.84
CA PHE A 28 -5.60 18.25 -0.62
C PHE A 28 -5.85 18.57 0.85
N THR A 29 -6.73 19.55 1.10
CA THR A 29 -7.15 19.85 2.48
C THR A 29 -8.28 18.91 2.90
N VAL A 30 -8.11 18.21 4.01
CA VAL A 30 -9.13 17.26 4.51
C VAL A 30 -10.36 18.00 4.99
N PRO A 31 -11.55 17.76 4.39
CA PRO A 31 -12.80 18.38 4.81
C PRO A 31 -13.33 17.79 6.12
N ALA A 32 -14.24 18.51 6.78
CA ALA A 32 -14.95 17.98 7.94
C ALA A 32 -15.75 16.73 7.55
N GLY A 33 -15.54 15.63 8.28
CA GLY A 33 -16.12 14.31 7.96
C GLY A 33 -15.50 13.64 6.75
N GLY A 34 -14.32 14.10 6.31
CA GLY A 34 -13.60 13.53 5.16
C GLY A 34 -13.31 12.04 5.32
N THR A 35 -13.59 11.29 4.28
CA THR A 35 -13.28 9.88 4.13
C THR A 35 -12.69 9.71 2.73
N LEU A 36 -11.53 9.08 2.64
CA LEU A 36 -11.00 8.61 1.35
C LEU A 36 -11.62 7.27 1.03
N SER A 37 -11.98 7.04 -0.21
CA SER A 37 -12.36 5.72 -0.74
C SER A 37 -11.57 5.42 -1.99
N ALA A 38 -11.26 4.14 -2.21
CA ALA A 38 -10.65 3.66 -3.43
C ALA A 38 -11.14 2.24 -3.73
N ASP A 39 -11.30 1.92 -5.00
CA ASP A 39 -11.44 0.54 -5.44
C ASP A 39 -10.05 -0.06 -5.60
N MET A 40 -9.80 -1.16 -4.93
CA MET A 40 -8.49 -1.81 -4.90
C MET A 40 -8.62 -3.30 -5.21
N LYS A 41 -7.59 -3.82 -5.84
CA LYS A 41 -7.40 -5.24 -6.15
C LYS A 41 -5.92 -5.56 -6.07
N TRP A 42 -5.59 -6.73 -5.57
CA TRP A 42 -4.21 -7.21 -5.63
C TRP A 42 -4.12 -8.70 -5.88
N SER A 43 -3.05 -9.08 -6.51
CA SER A 43 -2.59 -10.46 -6.67
C SER A 43 -1.07 -10.41 -6.53
N ILE A 44 -0.59 -10.64 -5.33
CA ILE A 44 0.80 -10.57 -4.91
C ILE A 44 1.16 -11.81 -4.10
N GLU A 45 2.40 -11.98 -3.71
CA GLU A 45 2.84 -13.18 -3.00
C GLU A 45 2.00 -13.46 -1.74
N ASP A 46 1.63 -14.74 -1.54
CA ASP A 46 0.90 -15.21 -0.36
C ASP A 46 1.79 -15.06 0.89
N PRO A 47 1.36 -14.34 1.94
CA PRO A 47 2.14 -14.15 3.15
C PRO A 47 2.33 -15.43 3.98
N ALA A 48 1.67 -16.53 3.61
CA ALA A 48 1.72 -17.77 4.37
C ALA A 48 3.16 -18.30 4.51
N GLY A 49 3.58 -18.52 5.75
CA GLY A 49 4.91 -19.03 6.06
C GLY A 49 6.02 -17.98 6.10
N ALA A 50 5.68 -16.70 5.94
CA ALA A 50 6.67 -15.63 6.10
C ALA A 50 7.24 -15.63 7.52
N VAL A 51 8.56 -15.55 7.64
CA VAL A 51 9.31 -15.41 8.90
C VAL A 51 10.48 -14.46 8.65
N VAL A 52 10.28 -13.20 8.93
CA VAL A 52 11.24 -12.14 8.59
C VAL A 52 11.83 -11.50 9.84
N ALA A 53 11.01 -10.91 10.69
CA ALA A 53 11.47 -10.05 11.76
C ALA A 53 11.30 -10.64 13.16
N GLY A 54 10.75 -11.82 13.31
CA GLY A 54 10.73 -12.61 14.56
C GLY A 54 9.84 -12.12 15.71
N THR A 55 9.27 -10.93 15.60
CA THR A 55 8.45 -10.30 16.67
C THR A 55 7.12 -9.76 16.18
N CYS A 56 6.84 -9.77 14.90
CA CYS A 56 5.59 -9.33 14.29
C CYS A 56 4.97 -10.43 13.42
N THR A 57 3.75 -10.21 12.98
CA THR A 57 3.16 -11.04 11.94
C THR A 57 3.78 -10.65 10.62
N ASP A 58 4.49 -11.60 10.01
CA ASP A 58 5.29 -11.34 8.81
C ASP A 58 4.49 -11.56 7.52
N GLY A 59 4.87 -10.84 6.47
CA GLY A 59 4.47 -11.05 5.08
C GLY A 59 5.67 -10.87 4.16
N TRP A 60 5.55 -11.37 2.94
CA TRP A 60 6.56 -11.22 1.90
C TRP A 60 6.37 -9.90 1.16
N ASP A 61 5.72 -9.92 0.01
CA ASP A 61 5.31 -8.72 -0.70
C ASP A 61 4.17 -8.00 0.00
N ALA A 62 4.12 -6.69 -0.11
CA ALA A 62 3.16 -5.91 0.66
C ALA A 62 2.60 -4.71 -0.11
N ALA A 63 1.27 -4.57 -0.10
CA ALA A 63 0.59 -3.34 -0.47
C ALA A 63 0.02 -2.65 0.77
N ASN A 64 0.09 -1.32 0.84
CA ASN A 64 -0.54 -0.55 1.90
C ASN A 64 -0.94 0.86 1.45
N VAL A 65 -1.63 1.59 2.34
CA VAL A 65 -1.97 3.00 2.12
C VAL A 65 -1.37 3.84 3.26
N ARG A 66 -0.73 4.93 2.89
CA ARG A 66 -0.02 5.84 3.81
C ARG A 66 -0.54 7.25 3.65
N ILE A 67 -0.38 8.07 4.67
CA ILE A 67 -0.73 9.48 4.65
C ILE A 67 0.44 10.32 5.18
N SER A 68 0.63 11.48 4.57
CA SER A 68 1.57 12.51 5.02
C SER A 68 0.84 13.83 5.21
N ALA A 69 1.12 14.50 6.32
CA ALA A 69 0.62 15.85 6.62
C ALA A 69 1.75 16.90 6.65
N ASP A 70 2.91 16.57 6.11
CA ASP A 70 4.11 17.43 6.10
C ASP A 70 4.76 17.52 4.70
N GLY A 71 3.95 17.34 3.65
CA GLY A 71 4.40 17.44 2.27
C GLY A 71 5.23 16.24 1.79
N GLY A 72 5.05 15.07 2.40
CA GLY A 72 5.73 13.84 2.02
C GLY A 72 7.06 13.58 2.72
N LEU A 73 7.38 14.35 3.76
CA LEU A 73 8.62 14.16 4.53
C LEU A 73 8.51 12.95 5.48
N THR A 74 7.36 12.79 6.12
CA THR A 74 7.05 11.62 6.95
C THR A 74 5.73 11.00 6.54
N TRP A 75 5.57 9.70 6.81
CA TRP A 75 4.41 8.92 6.42
C TRP A 75 3.90 8.08 7.59
N ASP A 76 2.59 8.12 7.80
CA ASP A 76 1.88 7.25 8.72
C ASP A 76 1.05 6.22 7.95
N LEU A 77 0.90 5.03 8.51
CA LEU A 77 0.01 4.01 7.95
C LEU A 77 -1.44 4.46 8.10
N LEU A 78 -2.21 4.38 7.03
CA LEU A 78 -3.63 4.72 7.04
C LEU A 78 -4.47 3.45 7.13
N ASN A 79 -5.10 3.21 8.28
CA ASN A 79 -5.95 2.05 8.49
C ASN A 79 -7.32 2.23 7.84
N GLY A 80 -7.74 1.27 7.05
CA GLY A 80 -8.99 1.28 6.30
C GLY A 80 -10.07 0.35 6.88
N SER A 81 -11.18 0.24 6.14
CA SER A 81 -12.26 -0.71 6.42
C SER A 81 -11.85 -2.17 6.21
N ASP A 82 -10.77 -2.40 5.46
CA ASP A 82 -10.15 -3.70 5.28
C ASP A 82 -8.84 -3.73 6.10
N PRO A 83 -8.75 -4.56 7.16
CA PRO A 83 -7.54 -4.65 7.97
C PRO A 83 -6.36 -5.20 7.18
N TYR A 84 -5.15 -4.76 7.49
CA TYR A 84 -3.93 -5.36 6.95
C TYR A 84 -3.78 -6.80 7.43
N ASP A 85 -3.23 -7.65 6.58
CA ASP A 85 -3.05 -9.09 6.84
C ASP A 85 -1.87 -9.35 7.79
N PHE A 86 -0.88 -8.46 7.78
CA PHE A 86 0.34 -8.60 8.58
C PHE A 86 0.93 -7.22 8.96
N ASP A 87 1.84 -7.23 9.94
CA ASP A 87 2.46 -6.04 10.50
C ASP A 87 3.81 -5.70 9.84
N CYS A 88 4.51 -6.72 9.30
CA CYS A 88 5.86 -6.59 8.76
C CYS A 88 5.96 -7.20 7.36
N GLY A 89 5.86 -6.37 6.32
CA GLY A 89 6.11 -6.78 4.94
C GLY A 89 7.60 -6.77 4.61
N TYR A 90 8.13 -7.91 4.18
CA TYR A 90 9.54 -8.05 3.85
C TYR A 90 9.96 -7.17 2.67
N GLY A 91 9.07 -6.98 1.69
CA GLY A 91 9.32 -6.07 0.59
C GLY A 91 9.68 -4.64 1.04
N TRP A 92 9.08 -4.15 2.12
CA TRP A 92 9.45 -2.85 2.69
C TRP A 92 10.79 -2.90 3.42
N LEU A 93 10.97 -3.89 4.29
CA LEU A 93 12.17 -4.03 5.11
C LEU A 93 13.41 -4.28 4.24
N TRP A 94 13.31 -5.16 3.26
CA TRP A 94 14.39 -5.46 2.33
C TRP A 94 14.85 -4.24 1.53
N ASN A 95 13.92 -3.57 0.88
CA ASN A 95 14.23 -2.44 0.01
C ASN A 95 14.74 -1.20 0.79
N SER A 96 14.41 -1.08 2.06
CA SER A 96 14.93 -0.01 2.91
C SER A 96 16.29 -0.32 3.52
N GLY A 97 16.67 -1.60 3.57
CA GLY A 97 17.83 -2.08 4.34
C GLY A 97 17.65 -1.98 5.85
N ASP A 98 16.45 -1.68 6.32
CA ASP A 98 16.10 -1.53 7.74
C ASP A 98 15.26 -2.73 8.19
N TYR A 99 15.92 -3.67 8.83
CA TYR A 99 15.29 -4.88 9.40
C TYR A 99 14.89 -4.71 10.87
N ASP A 100 15.05 -3.52 11.42
CA ASP A 100 14.63 -3.23 12.78
C ASP A 100 13.14 -2.86 12.81
N THR A 101 12.32 -3.75 13.35
CA THR A 101 10.89 -3.51 13.55
C THR A 101 10.56 -2.35 14.49
N ASN A 102 11.54 -1.81 15.20
CA ASN A 102 11.47 -0.56 15.96
C ASN A 102 12.08 0.63 15.20
N GLY A 103 12.52 0.41 13.96
CA GLY A 103 13.10 1.44 13.09
C GLY A 103 12.06 2.38 12.50
N PRO A 104 12.48 3.33 11.65
CA PRO A 104 11.62 4.36 11.09
C PRO A 104 10.51 3.83 10.17
N LEU A 105 10.60 2.59 9.70
CA LEU A 105 9.54 1.94 8.90
C LEU A 105 8.53 1.16 9.73
N ASN A 106 8.72 1.03 11.04
CA ASN A 106 7.87 0.20 11.89
C ASN A 106 6.37 0.53 11.76
N ASN A 107 6.04 1.83 11.65
CA ASN A 107 4.66 2.29 11.51
C ASN A 107 4.10 2.25 10.07
N VAL A 108 4.87 1.81 9.08
CA VAL A 108 4.44 1.71 7.67
C VAL A 108 4.79 0.38 7.01
N ALA A 109 5.27 -0.60 7.79
CA ALA A 109 5.67 -1.90 7.28
C ALA A 109 4.50 -2.90 7.12
N ALA A 110 3.35 -2.63 7.73
CA ALA A 110 2.16 -3.47 7.57
C ALA A 110 1.65 -3.48 6.13
N GLY A 111 0.90 -4.51 5.77
CA GLY A 111 0.34 -4.61 4.42
C GLY A 111 -0.67 -5.73 4.22
N TRP A 112 -1.26 -5.71 3.05
CA TRP A 112 -2.01 -6.82 2.47
C TRP A 112 -1.10 -7.67 1.61
N GLY A 113 -1.35 -8.99 1.58
CA GLY A 113 -0.70 -9.97 0.73
C GLY A 113 -1.69 -10.88 0.04
N GLY A 114 -1.18 -11.87 -0.71
CA GLY A 114 -2.02 -12.85 -1.38
C GLY A 114 -2.91 -12.27 -2.49
N VAL A 115 -4.16 -12.75 -2.58
CA VAL A 115 -5.08 -12.42 -3.67
C VAL A 115 -6.37 -11.83 -3.13
N GLN A 116 -6.74 -10.65 -3.62
CA GLN A 116 -8.00 -9.99 -3.37
C GLN A 116 -8.56 -9.44 -4.69
N ASP A 117 -9.80 -9.78 -5.03
CA ASP A 117 -10.50 -9.18 -6.16
C ASP A 117 -10.98 -7.76 -5.82
N TRP A 118 -11.44 -7.02 -6.84
CA TRP A 118 -11.90 -5.64 -6.67
C TRP A 118 -12.83 -5.46 -5.49
N GLN A 119 -12.45 -4.59 -4.59
CA GLN A 119 -13.27 -4.16 -3.46
C GLN A 119 -13.10 -2.67 -3.22
N ASN A 120 -14.14 -2.04 -2.67
CA ASN A 120 -14.07 -0.65 -2.21
C ASN A 120 -13.58 -0.61 -0.77
N VAL A 121 -12.46 0.06 -0.53
CA VAL A 121 -11.89 0.28 0.81
C VAL A 121 -12.02 1.75 1.17
N THR A 122 -12.43 2.01 2.41
CA THR A 122 -12.61 3.36 2.93
C THR A 122 -11.67 3.64 4.10
N PHE A 123 -11.16 4.86 4.16
CA PHE A 123 -10.21 5.32 5.17
C PHE A 123 -10.72 6.59 5.83
N SER A 124 -10.83 6.58 7.16
CA SER A 124 -11.21 7.78 7.92
C SER A 124 -10.06 8.79 7.95
N LEU A 125 -10.34 10.01 7.51
CA LEU A 125 -9.39 11.12 7.57
C LEU A 125 -9.67 12.05 8.76
N SER A 126 -10.46 11.63 9.74
CA SER A 126 -10.94 12.47 10.84
C SER A 126 -9.82 13.10 11.69
N GLN A 127 -8.67 12.44 11.79
CA GLN A 127 -7.50 12.95 12.53
C GLN A 127 -6.77 14.10 11.80
N TYR A 128 -7.03 14.27 10.50
CA TYR A 128 -6.35 15.23 9.63
C TYR A 128 -7.24 16.38 9.19
N VAL A 129 -8.45 16.53 9.74
CA VAL A 129 -9.41 17.59 9.34
C VAL A 129 -8.76 18.97 9.38
N GLY A 130 -8.85 19.71 8.27
CA GLY A 130 -8.26 21.03 8.08
C GLY A 130 -6.77 21.04 7.77
N GLN A 131 -6.11 19.90 7.77
CA GLN A 131 -4.71 19.77 7.35
C GLN A 131 -4.62 19.49 5.83
N GLU A 132 -3.56 19.96 5.21
CA GLU A 132 -3.17 19.55 3.87
C GLU A 132 -2.44 18.22 3.95
N VAL A 133 -2.90 17.24 3.17
CA VAL A 133 -2.33 15.88 3.19
C VAL A 133 -2.08 15.36 1.78
N ILE A 134 -1.17 14.38 1.69
CA ILE A 134 -0.98 13.52 0.52
C ILE A 134 -1.27 12.10 0.97
N VAL A 135 -2.04 11.36 0.18
CA VAL A 135 -2.24 9.92 0.40
C VAL A 135 -1.45 9.14 -0.63
N ARG A 136 -0.76 8.11 -0.18
CA ARG A 136 0.09 7.23 -0.98
C ARG A 136 -0.44 5.81 -0.97
N PHE A 137 -0.70 5.26 -2.14
CA PHE A 137 -0.88 3.83 -2.34
C PHE A 137 0.49 3.25 -2.66
N ALA A 138 0.94 2.30 -1.86
CA ALA A 138 2.31 1.84 -1.86
C ALA A 138 2.38 0.33 -2.06
N PHE A 139 3.35 -0.12 -2.85
CA PHE A 139 3.66 -1.52 -3.08
C PHE A 139 5.16 -1.76 -2.94
N GLY A 140 5.54 -2.87 -2.29
CA GLY A 140 6.91 -3.32 -2.19
C GLY A 140 7.00 -4.83 -2.33
N SER A 141 7.88 -5.30 -3.23
CA SER A 141 8.20 -6.71 -3.36
C SER A 141 9.56 -7.03 -2.73
N ASP A 142 9.67 -8.23 -2.23
CA ASP A 142 10.89 -8.77 -1.67
C ASP A 142 11.87 -9.26 -2.77
N PRO A 143 13.02 -9.88 -2.45
CA PRO A 143 14.00 -10.30 -3.46
C PRO A 143 13.69 -11.61 -4.16
N ALA A 144 12.51 -12.21 -3.96
CA ALA A 144 12.16 -13.49 -4.55
C ALA A 144 10.66 -13.63 -4.81
N TYR A 145 10.31 -14.49 -5.76
CA TYR A 145 8.96 -14.90 -6.11
C TYR A 145 8.08 -13.75 -6.66
N CYS A 146 8.34 -13.39 -7.88
CA CYS A 146 7.60 -12.38 -8.63
C CYS A 146 6.75 -13.00 -9.76
N THR A 147 6.17 -12.16 -10.61
CA THR A 147 5.37 -12.61 -11.77
C THR A 147 6.11 -13.55 -12.72
N LEU A 148 7.44 -13.51 -12.76
CA LEU A 148 8.22 -14.45 -13.58
C LEU A 148 8.23 -15.88 -13.02
N ASP A 149 8.02 -16.03 -11.71
CA ASP A 149 7.90 -17.32 -11.03
C ASP A 149 6.46 -17.83 -11.04
N ASP A 150 5.51 -16.93 -10.90
CA ASP A 150 4.08 -17.22 -10.95
C ASP A 150 3.31 -16.13 -11.73
N GLY A 151 2.98 -16.42 -12.97
CA GLY A 151 2.22 -15.49 -13.83
C GLY A 151 0.80 -15.17 -13.35
N SER A 152 0.33 -15.74 -12.25
CA SER A 152 -0.96 -15.38 -11.64
C SER A 152 -0.85 -14.19 -10.68
N ILE A 153 0.33 -13.91 -10.13
CA ILE A 153 0.56 -12.73 -9.30
C ILE A 153 0.89 -11.53 -10.20
N THR A 154 -0.03 -10.59 -10.26
CA THR A 154 -0.01 -9.50 -11.25
C THR A 154 0.17 -8.12 -10.64
N GLY A 155 0.30 -8.03 -9.31
CA GLY A 155 0.57 -6.78 -8.61
C GLY A 155 -0.68 -6.12 -8.00
N PHE A 156 -0.52 -4.84 -7.64
CA PHE A 156 -1.51 -4.03 -6.95
C PHE A 156 -2.16 -3.03 -7.91
N HIS A 157 -3.49 -2.96 -7.87
CA HIS A 157 -4.29 -2.06 -8.71
C HIS A 157 -5.14 -1.14 -7.84
N VAL A 158 -5.28 0.11 -8.28
CA VAL A 158 -6.10 1.13 -7.61
C VAL A 158 -6.91 1.89 -8.65
N ASP A 159 -8.19 2.14 -8.35
CA ASP A 159 -9.10 2.91 -9.19
C ASP A 159 -10.10 3.71 -8.33
N ASN A 160 -10.86 4.60 -8.94
CA ASN A 160 -11.96 5.34 -8.34
C ASN A 160 -11.60 6.02 -7.00
N ILE A 161 -10.38 6.59 -6.91
CA ILE A 161 -9.94 7.31 -5.72
C ILE A 161 -10.80 8.56 -5.54
N ALA A 162 -11.45 8.70 -4.37
CA ALA A 162 -12.32 9.83 -4.07
C ALA A 162 -12.23 10.25 -2.60
N VAL A 163 -12.46 11.54 -2.34
CA VAL A 163 -12.57 12.10 -0.98
C VAL A 163 -13.96 12.69 -0.78
N THR A 164 -14.68 12.19 0.22
CA THR A 164 -16.02 12.70 0.53
C THR A 164 -15.95 14.15 1.01
N GLY A 165 -16.69 15.03 0.34
CA GLY A 165 -16.74 16.46 0.67
C GLY A 165 -15.57 17.29 0.17
N GLY A 166 -14.66 16.67 -0.60
CA GLY A 166 -13.50 17.32 -1.24
C GLY A 166 -13.36 16.93 -2.71
N THR A 167 -12.40 17.54 -3.38
CA THR A 167 -11.95 17.17 -4.72
C THR A 167 -10.47 16.85 -4.68
N LEU A 168 -10.04 15.91 -5.52
CA LEU A 168 -8.65 15.63 -5.83
C LEU A 168 -8.38 16.28 -7.20
N ASP A 169 -7.87 17.53 -7.17
CA ASP A 169 -7.62 18.33 -8.38
C ASP A 169 -6.16 18.18 -8.86
#